data_4c5b774d44741be045759d31b1805976
#
_entry.id   4c5b774d44741be045759d31b1805976
#
_cell.length_a   1.000
_cell.length_b   1.000
_cell.length_c   1.000
_cell.angle_alpha   90.00
_cell.angle_beta   90.00
_cell.angle_gamma   90.00
#
_symmetry.space_group_name_H-M   'P 1'
#
loop_
_entity.id
_entity.type
_entity.pdbx_description
1 polymer ?
#
loop_
_entity_poly.entity_id
_entity_poly.type
_entity_poly.pdbx_seq_one_letter_code
_entity_poly.pdbx_strand_id
1 'polypeptide(L)'
;MQEVTVLYNSSLAAYNRLAPTYGLKDGVEVINEDLARLFVTMLPPHGRVLDLGCGPGQYSRYFASQGYDVEAVDNSPAMIEELHRRGTSTKITARCLDMRQLDYNGNFIGVFALASLIHLRQEDLPAVLASIRAALVPGGAFLANFAISDQGLRFERLTATDYARSGRFFQHYKTIDVPRHMLEEAGFRIDRIDIRIVRPILSDGTRGYTEWANFMGVRITD
;
A
#
# COMPACT_ATOMS: atom_id res chain seq x y z
N MET A 1 13.08 -14.48 15.47
CA MET A 1 11.84 -14.99 14.82
C MET A 1 10.56 -14.73 15.63
N GLN A 2 10.49 -15.05 16.93
CA GLN A 2 9.26 -14.83 17.73
C GLN A 2 8.83 -13.36 17.84
N GLU A 3 9.74 -12.44 18.06
CA GLU A 3 9.48 -11.00 18.23
C GLU A 3 8.86 -10.37 16.96
N VAL A 4 9.33 -10.74 15.80
CA VAL A 4 8.86 -10.22 14.50
C VAL A 4 7.47 -10.74 14.14
N THR A 5 7.16 -12.00 14.45
CA THR A 5 5.80 -12.57 14.27
C THR A 5 4.79 -11.83 15.16
N VAL A 6 5.18 -11.44 16.38
CA VAL A 6 4.37 -10.63 17.29
C VAL A 6 4.07 -9.25 16.68
N LEU A 7 5.04 -8.61 16.03
CA LEU A 7 4.88 -7.29 15.43
C LEU A 7 3.92 -7.29 14.24
N TYR A 8 4.04 -8.29 13.37
CA TYR A 8 3.16 -8.44 12.21
C TYR A 8 1.72 -8.73 12.64
N ASN A 9 1.53 -9.64 13.59
CA ASN A 9 0.22 -9.96 14.16
C ASN A 9 -0.40 -8.75 14.88
N SER A 10 0.43 -7.89 15.50
CA SER A 10 -0.06 -6.65 16.12
C SER A 10 -0.57 -5.65 15.09
N SER A 11 0.09 -5.54 13.93
CA SER A 11 -0.37 -4.67 12.83
C SER A 11 -1.72 -5.12 12.29
N LEU A 12 -1.89 -6.41 12.01
CA LEU A 12 -3.16 -6.98 11.55
C LEU A 12 -4.29 -6.72 12.57
N ALA A 13 -4.03 -6.99 13.85
CA ALA A 13 -5.00 -6.73 14.91
C ALA A 13 -5.37 -5.24 15.02
N ALA A 14 -4.39 -4.34 14.80
CA ALA A 14 -4.62 -2.90 14.79
C ALA A 14 -5.51 -2.47 13.63
N TYR A 15 -5.25 -2.96 12.43
CA TYR A 15 -6.07 -2.64 11.25
C TYR A 15 -7.47 -3.21 11.36
N ASN A 16 -7.64 -4.41 11.92
CA ASN A 16 -8.98 -4.96 12.22
C ASN A 16 -9.79 -4.02 13.14
N ARG A 17 -9.16 -3.42 14.15
CA ARG A 17 -9.84 -2.46 15.05
C ARG A 17 -10.14 -1.12 14.38
N LEU A 18 -9.27 -0.67 13.48
CA LEU A 18 -9.38 0.62 12.80
C LEU A 18 -10.37 0.61 11.63
N ALA A 19 -10.69 -0.56 11.08
CA ALA A 19 -11.47 -0.69 9.85
C ALA A 19 -12.73 0.19 9.80
N PRO A 20 -13.57 0.29 10.85
CA PRO A 20 -14.79 1.09 10.79
C PRO A 20 -14.59 2.58 10.51
N THR A 21 -13.44 3.12 10.92
CA THR A 21 -13.11 4.56 10.80
C THR A 21 -11.94 4.84 9.86
N TYR A 22 -11.28 3.79 9.36
CA TYR A 22 -10.11 3.94 8.52
C TYR A 22 -10.43 4.66 7.21
N GLY A 23 -9.60 5.63 6.83
CA GLY A 23 -9.77 6.40 5.62
C GLY A 23 -10.93 7.41 5.67
N LEU A 24 -11.53 7.66 6.85
CA LEU A 24 -12.56 8.67 7.04
C LEU A 24 -11.98 9.90 7.74
N LYS A 25 -12.42 11.08 7.27
CA LYS A 25 -12.27 12.35 7.95
C LYS A 25 -13.67 12.97 8.09
N ASP A 26 -14.09 13.24 9.32
CA ASP A 26 -15.44 13.74 9.63
C ASP A 26 -16.56 12.89 9.02
N GLY A 27 -16.36 11.56 8.99
CA GLY A 27 -17.29 10.58 8.41
C GLY A 27 -17.27 10.49 6.88
N VAL A 28 -16.45 11.29 6.19
CA VAL A 28 -16.32 11.31 4.73
C VAL A 28 -15.05 10.55 4.32
N GLU A 29 -15.16 9.72 3.29
CA GLU A 29 -14.03 8.97 2.75
C GLU A 29 -13.01 9.90 2.10
N VAL A 30 -11.72 9.71 2.44
CA VAL A 30 -10.61 10.54 1.95
C VAL A 30 -9.61 9.68 1.19
N ILE A 31 -9.23 10.15 -0.01
CA ILE A 31 -8.15 9.58 -0.82
C ILE A 31 -7.10 10.63 -1.14
N ASN A 32 -5.91 10.18 -1.48
CA ASN A 32 -4.93 11.03 -2.16
C ASN A 32 -5.25 11.03 -3.67
N GLU A 33 -6.16 11.91 -4.06
CA GLU A 33 -6.70 11.97 -5.42
C GLU A 33 -5.62 12.23 -6.47
N ASP A 34 -4.62 13.06 -6.14
CA ASP A 34 -3.52 13.36 -7.07
C ASP A 34 -2.70 12.12 -7.41
N LEU A 35 -2.36 11.27 -6.41
CA LEU A 35 -1.65 10.02 -6.66
C LEU A 35 -2.51 9.01 -7.42
N ALA A 36 -3.79 8.90 -7.08
CA ALA A 36 -4.71 8.02 -7.77
C ALA A 36 -4.89 8.43 -9.24
N ARG A 37 -5.06 9.73 -9.49
CA ARG A 37 -5.16 10.29 -10.85
C ARG A 37 -3.87 10.08 -11.64
N LEU A 38 -2.73 10.35 -11.02
CA LEU A 38 -1.43 10.14 -11.65
C LEU A 38 -1.22 8.67 -12.04
N PHE A 39 -1.58 7.74 -11.17
CA PHE A 39 -1.54 6.31 -11.51
C PHE A 39 -2.44 5.97 -12.71
N VAL A 40 -3.67 6.50 -12.75
CA VAL A 40 -4.59 6.29 -13.88
C VAL A 40 -3.99 6.80 -15.20
N THR A 41 -3.21 7.91 -15.21
CA THR A 41 -2.55 8.39 -16.45
C THR A 41 -1.50 7.44 -17.00
N MET A 42 -1.02 6.49 -16.20
CA MET A 42 -0.05 5.47 -16.62
C MET A 42 -0.71 4.22 -17.22
N LEU A 43 -2.03 4.09 -17.07
CA LEU A 43 -2.79 2.91 -17.49
C LEU A 43 -3.37 3.07 -18.89
N PRO A 44 -3.50 1.98 -19.66
CA PRO A 44 -4.39 1.97 -20.82
C PRO A 44 -5.85 2.20 -20.37
N PRO A 45 -6.74 2.63 -21.29
CA PRO A 45 -8.11 3.06 -20.94
C PRO A 45 -8.99 1.95 -20.36
N HIS A 46 -8.62 0.69 -20.48
CA HIS A 46 -9.39 -0.47 -19.98
C HIS A 46 -8.46 -1.55 -19.46
N GLY A 47 -8.96 -2.37 -18.54
CA GLY A 47 -8.28 -3.55 -18.02
C GLY A 47 -8.47 -3.75 -16.52
N ARG A 48 -7.69 -4.67 -15.97
CA ARG A 48 -7.76 -5.01 -14.54
C ARG A 48 -6.65 -4.32 -13.76
N VAL A 49 -7.02 -3.74 -12.62
CA VAL A 49 -6.11 -3.11 -11.66
C VAL A 49 -6.12 -3.93 -10.36
N LEU A 50 -4.95 -4.17 -9.80
CA LEU A 50 -4.79 -4.74 -8.46
C LEU A 50 -4.59 -3.59 -7.45
N ASP A 51 -5.52 -3.45 -6.51
CA ASP A 51 -5.38 -2.57 -5.33
C ASP A 51 -4.87 -3.41 -4.16
N LEU A 52 -3.55 -3.34 -3.92
CA LEU A 52 -2.83 -4.22 -3.00
C LEU A 52 -2.67 -3.58 -1.63
N GLY A 53 -3.31 -4.15 -0.62
CA GLY A 53 -3.52 -3.53 0.68
C GLY A 53 -4.63 -2.48 0.60
N CYS A 54 -5.76 -2.87 0.00
CA CYS A 54 -6.86 -1.98 -0.37
C CYS A 54 -7.55 -1.31 0.81
N GLY A 55 -7.34 -1.80 2.04
CA GLY A 55 -8.09 -1.34 3.21
C GLY A 55 -9.59 -1.45 3.00
N PRO A 56 -10.39 -0.45 3.41
CA PRO A 56 -11.84 -0.44 3.21
C PRO A 56 -12.26 -0.04 1.79
N GLY A 57 -11.35 -0.07 0.81
CA GLY A 57 -11.64 -0.01 -0.62
C GLY A 57 -11.84 1.39 -1.22
N GLN A 58 -11.35 2.45 -0.58
CA GLN A 58 -11.53 3.80 -1.11
C GLN A 58 -10.88 3.98 -2.50
N TYR A 59 -9.67 3.46 -2.71
CA TYR A 59 -9.03 3.50 -4.02
C TYR A 59 -9.64 2.52 -5.00
N SER A 60 -10.06 1.35 -4.54
CA SER A 60 -10.80 0.38 -5.36
C SER A 60 -12.07 1.01 -5.96
N ARG A 61 -12.86 1.76 -5.16
CA ARG A 61 -14.03 2.50 -5.65
C ARG A 61 -13.66 3.59 -6.63
N TYR A 62 -12.58 4.31 -6.38
CA TYR A 62 -12.08 5.32 -7.30
C TYR A 62 -11.71 4.70 -8.66
N PHE A 63 -10.91 3.64 -8.71
CA PHE A 63 -10.53 2.99 -9.98
C PHE A 63 -11.73 2.38 -10.70
N ALA A 64 -12.66 1.76 -9.97
CA ALA A 64 -13.90 1.26 -10.55
C ALA A 64 -14.75 2.38 -11.17
N SER A 65 -14.79 3.57 -10.57
CA SER A 65 -15.49 4.75 -11.12
C SER A 65 -14.82 5.29 -12.39
N GLN A 66 -13.51 5.03 -12.57
CA GLN A 66 -12.78 5.35 -13.79
C GLN A 66 -12.94 4.27 -14.89
N GLY A 67 -13.72 3.21 -14.61
CA GLY A 67 -14.05 2.18 -15.61
C GLY A 67 -13.21 0.90 -15.54
N TYR A 68 -12.24 0.81 -14.64
CA TYR A 68 -11.40 -0.39 -14.48
C TYR A 68 -12.10 -1.51 -13.71
N ASP A 69 -11.76 -2.75 -14.03
CA ASP A 69 -12.07 -3.90 -13.19
C ASP A 69 -11.00 -4.00 -12.10
N VAL A 70 -11.43 -4.06 -10.84
CA VAL A 70 -10.53 -3.96 -9.69
C VAL A 70 -10.53 -5.26 -8.90
N GLU A 71 -9.34 -5.81 -8.70
CA GLU A 71 -9.09 -6.82 -7.68
C GLU A 71 -8.56 -6.08 -6.45
N ALA A 72 -9.33 -6.11 -5.37
CA ALA A 72 -9.02 -5.47 -4.09
C ALA A 72 -8.53 -6.51 -3.10
N VAL A 73 -7.30 -6.40 -2.63
CA VAL A 73 -6.68 -7.39 -1.75
C VAL A 73 -6.21 -6.74 -0.46
N ASP A 74 -6.63 -7.29 0.68
CA ASP A 74 -6.13 -6.93 2.00
C ASP A 74 -6.06 -8.16 2.90
N ASN A 75 -5.12 -8.23 3.84
CA ASN A 75 -5.02 -9.34 4.78
C ASN A 75 -5.89 -9.18 6.02
N SER A 76 -6.53 -8.02 6.21
CA SER A 76 -7.46 -7.74 7.29
C SER A 76 -8.89 -8.13 6.91
N PRO A 77 -9.48 -9.16 7.53
CA PRO A 77 -10.88 -9.50 7.28
C PRO A 77 -11.83 -8.34 7.55
N ALA A 78 -11.56 -7.55 8.60
CA ALA A 78 -12.37 -6.40 8.95
C ALA A 78 -12.31 -5.27 7.90
N MET A 79 -11.17 -5.10 7.21
CA MET A 79 -11.06 -4.16 6.10
C MET A 79 -11.90 -4.62 4.90
N ILE A 80 -11.86 -5.90 4.57
CA ILE A 80 -12.68 -6.48 3.48
C ILE A 80 -14.18 -6.41 3.82
N GLU A 81 -14.55 -6.69 5.06
CA GLU A 81 -15.94 -6.51 5.52
C GLU A 81 -16.39 -5.05 5.40
N GLU A 82 -15.53 -4.13 5.80
CA GLU A 82 -15.79 -2.69 5.71
C GLU A 82 -15.86 -2.21 4.25
N LEU A 83 -15.05 -2.77 3.35
CA LEU A 83 -15.16 -2.52 1.92
C LEU A 83 -16.56 -2.87 1.40
N HIS A 84 -17.08 -4.05 1.75
CA HIS A 84 -18.43 -4.47 1.37
C HIS A 84 -19.50 -3.58 1.99
N ARG A 85 -19.34 -3.22 3.26
CA ARG A 85 -20.31 -2.36 3.98
C ARG A 85 -20.40 -0.94 3.39
N ARG A 86 -19.28 -0.35 2.97
CA ARG A 86 -19.25 0.99 2.34
C ARG A 86 -19.73 0.99 0.90
N GLY A 87 -19.89 -0.16 0.31
CA GLY A 87 -20.40 -0.38 -1.03
C GLY A 87 -19.35 -0.80 -2.04
N THR A 88 -19.75 -1.71 -2.88
CA THR A 88 -18.98 -2.22 -4.02
C THR A 88 -19.77 -2.01 -5.30
N SER A 89 -19.11 -2.20 -6.44
CA SER A 89 -19.73 -2.30 -7.75
C SER A 89 -19.43 -3.67 -8.36
N THR A 90 -20.08 -4.01 -9.45
CA THR A 90 -19.78 -5.23 -10.21
C THR A 90 -18.35 -5.28 -10.76
N LYS A 91 -17.64 -4.14 -10.71
CA LYS A 91 -16.26 -4.01 -11.15
C LYS A 91 -15.23 -4.28 -10.04
N ILE A 92 -15.67 -4.49 -8.80
CA ILE A 92 -14.77 -4.73 -7.67
C ILE A 92 -14.93 -6.17 -7.17
N THR A 93 -13.85 -6.94 -7.26
CA THR A 93 -13.71 -8.24 -6.58
C THR A 93 -12.79 -8.05 -5.38
N ALA A 94 -13.25 -8.41 -4.18
CA ALA A 94 -12.48 -8.25 -2.95
C ALA A 94 -12.06 -9.61 -2.38
N ARG A 95 -10.78 -9.73 -1.97
CA ARG A 95 -10.22 -10.95 -1.38
C ARG A 95 -9.47 -10.63 -0.09
N CYS A 96 -9.76 -11.40 0.96
CA CYS A 96 -8.92 -11.43 2.15
C CYS A 96 -7.70 -12.32 1.88
N LEU A 97 -6.54 -11.72 1.60
CA LEU A 97 -5.33 -12.43 1.21
C LEU A 97 -4.09 -11.67 1.69
N ASP A 98 -3.13 -12.41 2.24
CA ASP A 98 -1.80 -11.89 2.54
C ASP A 98 -1.01 -11.67 1.24
N MET A 99 -0.45 -10.46 1.04
CA MET A 99 0.34 -10.14 -0.16
C MET A 99 1.57 -11.03 -0.35
N ARG A 100 2.04 -11.73 0.69
CA ARG A 100 3.10 -12.74 0.60
C ARG A 100 2.65 -14.03 -0.09
N GLN A 101 1.34 -14.18 -0.33
CA GLN A 101 0.70 -15.35 -0.94
C GLN A 101 0.05 -15.01 -2.29
N LEU A 102 0.47 -13.91 -2.93
CA LEU A 102 -0.03 -13.55 -4.25
C LEU A 102 0.30 -14.64 -5.27
N ASP A 103 -0.71 -15.09 -6.00
CA ASP A 103 -0.65 -16.18 -6.98
C ASP A 103 -1.10 -15.77 -8.39
N TYR A 104 -1.10 -14.46 -8.68
CA TYR A 104 -1.50 -13.92 -9.98
C TYR A 104 -0.38 -14.01 -11.02
N ASN A 105 -0.76 -14.18 -12.29
CA ASN A 105 0.18 -14.24 -13.39
C ASN A 105 -0.34 -13.50 -14.63
N GLY A 106 0.24 -12.34 -14.94
CA GLY A 106 -0.03 -11.56 -16.16
C GLY A 106 -1.47 -11.06 -16.30
N ASN A 107 -2.15 -10.79 -15.19
CA ASN A 107 -3.57 -10.44 -15.18
C ASN A 107 -3.87 -8.95 -15.12
N PHE A 108 -2.91 -8.12 -14.68
CA PHE A 108 -3.15 -6.73 -14.34
C PHE A 108 -2.36 -5.78 -15.23
N ILE A 109 -3.02 -4.72 -15.70
CA ILE A 109 -2.39 -3.59 -16.39
C ILE A 109 -1.73 -2.62 -15.41
N GLY A 110 -2.12 -2.68 -14.12
CA GLY A 110 -1.54 -1.86 -13.07
C GLY A 110 -1.70 -2.48 -11.68
N VAL A 111 -0.71 -2.23 -10.83
CA VAL A 111 -0.73 -2.55 -9.39
C VAL A 111 -0.55 -1.26 -8.60
N PHE A 112 -1.52 -0.98 -7.73
CA PHE A 112 -1.51 0.15 -6.82
C PHE A 112 -1.29 -0.36 -5.39
N ALA A 113 -0.15 -0.05 -4.79
CA ALA A 113 0.27 -0.53 -3.48
C ALA A 113 0.60 0.64 -2.55
N LEU A 114 -0.39 1.51 -2.29
CA LEU A 114 -0.20 2.70 -1.46
C LEU A 114 -0.37 2.36 0.02
N ALA A 115 0.63 2.72 0.84
CA ALA A 115 0.68 2.50 2.28
C ALA A 115 0.47 1.02 2.70
N SER A 116 0.93 0.09 1.88
CA SER A 116 0.77 -1.35 2.10
C SER A 116 2.11 -2.09 2.23
N LEU A 117 3.04 -1.95 1.28
CA LEU A 117 4.35 -2.63 1.32
C LEU A 117 5.21 -2.22 2.52
N ILE A 118 4.95 -1.07 3.11
CA ILE A 118 5.61 -0.58 4.33
C ILE A 118 5.35 -1.45 5.56
N HIS A 119 4.38 -2.34 5.52
CA HIS A 119 4.07 -3.28 6.60
C HIS A 119 4.83 -4.60 6.46
N LEU A 120 5.56 -4.80 5.37
CA LEU A 120 6.43 -5.94 5.17
C LEU A 120 7.78 -5.70 5.85
N ARG A 121 8.42 -6.77 6.30
CA ARG A 121 9.82 -6.75 6.68
C ARG A 121 10.68 -6.60 5.42
N GLN A 122 11.85 -6.02 5.57
CA GLN A 122 12.77 -5.83 4.45
C GLN A 122 13.11 -7.16 3.75
N GLU A 123 13.26 -8.24 4.51
CA GLU A 123 13.56 -9.56 3.97
C GLU A 123 12.41 -10.21 3.19
N ASP A 124 11.16 -9.84 3.46
CA ASP A 124 9.98 -10.36 2.75
C ASP A 124 9.71 -9.62 1.43
N LEU A 125 10.19 -8.36 1.33
CA LEU A 125 9.88 -7.47 0.21
C LEU A 125 10.32 -8.01 -1.16
N PRO A 126 11.53 -8.60 -1.36
CA PRO A 126 11.94 -9.11 -2.67
C PRO A 126 10.98 -10.18 -3.23
N ALA A 127 10.52 -11.10 -2.41
CA ALA A 127 9.57 -12.14 -2.83
C ALA A 127 8.21 -11.56 -3.23
N VAL A 128 7.72 -10.56 -2.46
CA VAL A 128 6.47 -9.88 -2.78
C VAL A 128 6.60 -9.05 -4.05
N LEU A 129 7.71 -8.35 -4.27
CA LEU A 129 7.97 -7.61 -5.51
C LEU A 129 8.02 -8.54 -6.73
N ALA A 130 8.62 -9.73 -6.59
CA ALA A 130 8.60 -10.73 -7.66
C ALA A 130 7.17 -11.20 -7.97
N SER A 131 6.32 -11.40 -6.96
CA SER A 131 4.91 -11.75 -7.15
C SER A 131 4.10 -10.61 -7.79
N ILE A 132 4.36 -9.35 -7.41
CA ILE A 132 3.76 -8.17 -8.05
C ILE A 132 4.18 -8.10 -9.54
N ARG A 133 5.47 -8.33 -9.82
CA ARG A 133 5.97 -8.38 -11.20
C ARG A 133 5.27 -9.47 -12.01
N ALA A 134 5.12 -10.66 -11.43
CA ALA A 134 4.41 -11.77 -12.09
C ALA A 134 2.93 -11.43 -12.35
N ALA A 135 2.27 -10.74 -11.43
CA ALA A 135 0.87 -10.34 -11.57
C ALA A 135 0.63 -9.34 -12.71
N LEU A 136 1.59 -8.45 -13.00
CA LEU A 136 1.49 -7.44 -14.05
C LEU A 136 1.69 -8.05 -15.44
N VAL A 137 1.00 -7.52 -16.44
CA VAL A 137 1.36 -7.73 -17.84
C VAL A 137 2.72 -7.08 -18.14
N PRO A 138 3.46 -7.51 -19.19
CA PRO A 138 4.65 -6.79 -19.66
C PRO A 138 4.32 -5.30 -19.94
N GLY A 139 5.12 -4.38 -19.41
CA GLY A 139 4.85 -2.94 -19.50
C GLY A 139 3.73 -2.42 -18.57
N GLY A 140 3.14 -3.28 -17.76
CA GLY A 140 2.11 -2.88 -16.78
C GLY A 140 2.64 -1.90 -15.73
N ALA A 141 1.81 -0.94 -15.33
CA ALA A 141 2.16 0.14 -14.43
C ALA A 141 2.22 -0.31 -12.97
N PHE A 142 3.08 0.35 -12.21
CA PHE A 142 3.25 0.09 -10.78
C PHE A 142 3.33 1.40 -10.00
N LEU A 143 2.62 1.47 -8.86
CA LEU A 143 2.78 2.51 -7.87
C LEU A 143 2.89 1.88 -6.49
N ALA A 144 3.95 2.20 -5.76
CA ALA A 144 4.08 1.89 -4.34
C ALA A 144 4.76 3.02 -3.59
N ASN A 145 4.57 3.07 -2.27
CA ASN A 145 5.31 4.00 -1.44
C ASN A 145 6.08 3.33 -0.32
N PHE A 146 7.14 4.03 0.10
CA PHE A 146 8.02 3.62 1.18
C PHE A 146 8.27 4.78 2.13
N ALA A 147 8.45 4.46 3.41
CA ALA A 147 8.80 5.44 4.42
C ALA A 147 10.32 5.58 4.50
N ILE A 148 10.82 6.81 4.35
CA ILE A 148 12.25 7.14 4.42
C ILE A 148 12.51 7.92 5.70
N SER A 149 13.44 7.44 6.51
CA SER A 149 13.82 8.09 7.77
C SER A 149 15.19 7.59 8.22
N ASP A 150 16.01 8.46 8.72
CA ASP A 150 17.32 8.17 9.29
C ASP A 150 17.26 7.33 10.59
N GLN A 151 16.08 7.19 11.18
CA GLN A 151 15.86 6.47 12.43
C GLN A 151 15.58 4.96 12.24
N GLY A 152 15.49 4.47 11.00
CA GLY A 152 15.30 3.05 10.68
C GLY A 152 13.93 2.50 11.13
N LEU A 153 13.91 1.24 11.59
CA LEU A 153 12.70 0.57 12.10
C LEU A 153 12.09 1.36 13.26
N ARG A 154 10.89 1.88 13.08
CA ARG A 154 10.11 2.48 14.15
C ARG A 154 8.84 1.70 14.42
N PHE A 155 8.67 1.35 15.68
CA PHE A 155 7.37 1.12 16.27
C PHE A 155 6.73 2.49 16.48
N GLU A 156 5.86 2.91 15.60
CA GLU A 156 5.02 4.06 15.92
C GLU A 156 4.01 3.67 17.00
N ARG A 157 4.38 3.89 18.26
CA ARG A 157 3.40 4.22 19.26
C ARG A 157 2.95 5.65 18.97
N LEU A 158 2.02 5.81 18.05
CA LEU A 158 1.35 7.07 17.89
C LEU A 158 0.56 7.33 19.18
N THR A 159 0.98 8.32 19.98
CA THR A 159 0.19 8.85 21.07
C THR A 159 -0.58 10.06 20.57
N ALA A 160 -1.78 10.26 21.09
CA ALA A 160 -2.55 11.49 21.12
C ALA A 160 -3.51 11.84 19.99
N THR A 161 -3.62 11.08 18.90
CA THR A 161 -4.80 11.14 18.02
C THR A 161 -5.30 9.74 17.76
N ASP A 162 -6.52 9.55 17.25
CA ASP A 162 -7.16 8.23 17.10
C ASP A 162 -6.37 7.17 16.33
N TYR A 163 -5.38 7.58 15.55
CA TYR A 163 -4.42 6.68 14.89
C TYR A 163 -3.35 6.10 15.83
N ALA A 164 -3.19 6.68 16.97
CA ALA A 164 -2.02 6.61 17.82
C ALA A 164 -1.88 5.36 18.69
N ARG A 165 -2.92 4.64 18.94
CA ARG A 165 -2.89 3.53 19.92
C ARG A 165 -2.76 2.16 19.26
N SER A 166 -2.40 2.10 18.00
CA SER A 166 -2.66 0.91 17.20
C SER A 166 -1.55 -0.12 17.15
N GLY A 167 -0.34 0.15 17.57
CA GLY A 167 0.75 -0.85 17.53
C GLY A 167 1.07 -1.38 16.14
N ARG A 168 1.00 -0.51 15.10
CA ARG A 168 1.31 -0.87 13.72
C ARG A 168 2.81 -0.90 13.48
N PHE A 169 3.28 -1.89 12.72
CA PHE A 169 4.65 -1.95 12.23
C PHE A 169 4.79 -1.18 10.93
N PHE A 170 5.86 -0.37 10.81
CA PHE A 170 6.25 0.31 9.57
C PHE A 170 7.73 0.08 9.31
N GLN A 171 8.05 -0.45 8.15
CA GLN A 171 9.42 -0.55 7.65
C GLN A 171 9.85 0.82 7.15
N HIS A 172 10.91 1.38 7.77
CA HIS A 172 11.57 2.60 7.32
C HIS A 172 12.91 2.27 6.68
N TYR A 173 13.25 2.98 5.63
CA TYR A 173 14.53 2.88 4.94
C TYR A 173 15.36 4.14 5.20
N LYS A 174 16.68 4.00 5.34
CA LYS A 174 17.55 5.15 5.63
C LYS A 174 17.64 6.13 4.49
N THR A 175 17.63 5.62 3.26
CA THR A 175 17.70 6.42 2.04
C THR A 175 16.72 5.90 1.01
N ILE A 176 16.38 6.77 0.07
CA ILE A 176 15.50 6.44 -1.05
C ILE A 176 16.12 5.40 -2.01
N ASP A 177 17.44 5.28 -2.01
CA ASP A 177 18.13 4.38 -2.92
C ASP A 177 17.91 2.91 -2.57
N VAL A 178 17.66 2.59 -1.28
CA VAL A 178 17.40 1.22 -0.87
C VAL A 178 16.14 0.65 -1.52
N PRO A 179 14.94 1.22 -1.35
CA PRO A 179 13.74 0.71 -2.01
C PRO A 179 13.81 0.87 -3.53
N ARG A 180 14.48 1.91 -4.07
CA ARG A 180 14.72 2.05 -5.50
C ARG A 180 15.46 0.83 -6.05
N HIS A 181 16.60 0.48 -5.47
CA HIS A 181 17.40 -0.65 -5.92
C HIS A 181 16.63 -1.97 -5.85
N MET A 182 15.89 -2.19 -4.76
CA MET A 182 15.04 -3.39 -4.62
C MET A 182 13.97 -3.49 -5.72
N LEU A 183 13.37 -2.37 -6.11
CA LEU A 183 12.41 -2.31 -7.21
C LEU A 183 13.08 -2.59 -8.57
N GLU A 184 14.24 -1.99 -8.83
CA GLU A 184 15.00 -2.17 -10.07
C GLU A 184 15.49 -3.62 -10.19
N GLU A 185 16.01 -4.23 -9.13
CA GLU A 185 16.40 -5.65 -9.07
C GLU A 185 15.20 -6.59 -9.29
N ALA A 186 14.01 -6.19 -8.85
CA ALA A 186 12.78 -6.94 -9.09
C ALA A 186 12.25 -6.79 -10.53
N GLY A 187 12.93 -6.03 -11.40
CA GLY A 187 12.58 -5.86 -12.81
C GLY A 187 11.55 -4.76 -13.07
N PHE A 188 11.57 -3.70 -12.26
CA PHE A 188 10.79 -2.48 -12.51
C PHE A 188 11.70 -1.37 -13.02
N ARG A 189 11.25 -0.63 -14.03
CA ARG A 189 11.83 0.66 -14.41
C ARG A 189 11.09 1.75 -13.64
N ILE A 190 11.82 2.58 -12.92
CA ILE A 190 11.25 3.69 -12.16
C ILE A 190 11.27 4.95 -13.04
N ASP A 191 10.09 5.43 -13.39
CA ASP A 191 9.92 6.59 -14.27
C ASP A 191 9.75 7.88 -13.45
N ARG A 192 9.22 7.78 -12.23
CA ARG A 192 8.98 8.92 -11.35
C ARG A 192 9.06 8.55 -9.87
N ILE A 193 9.57 9.47 -9.08
CA ILE A 193 9.51 9.43 -7.62
C ILE A 193 8.93 10.76 -7.13
N ASP A 194 7.84 10.70 -6.35
CA ASP A 194 7.20 11.84 -5.72
C ASP A 194 7.41 11.75 -4.20
N ILE A 195 8.07 12.74 -3.60
CA ILE A 195 8.42 12.73 -2.17
C ILE A 195 7.48 13.68 -1.43
N ARG A 196 6.83 13.14 -0.39
CA ARG A 196 5.98 13.91 0.51
C ARG A 196 6.52 13.83 1.93
N ILE A 197 6.68 15.00 2.54
CA ILE A 197 7.19 15.12 3.90
C ILE A 197 6.02 15.12 4.87
N VAL A 198 6.03 14.19 5.83
CA VAL A 198 5.11 14.17 6.95
C VAL A 198 5.89 14.42 8.23
N ARG A 199 5.37 15.30 9.09
CA ARG A 199 5.96 15.65 10.37
C ARG A 199 5.02 15.24 11.51
N PRO A 200 4.97 13.95 11.87
CA PRO A 200 4.12 13.48 12.95
C PRO A 200 4.58 14.06 14.29
N ILE A 201 3.63 14.32 15.19
CA ILE A 201 3.95 14.60 16.60
C ILE A 201 4.22 13.26 17.27
N LEU A 202 5.40 13.11 17.84
CA LEU A 202 5.83 11.90 18.56
C LEU A 202 5.24 11.86 19.96
N SER A 203 5.36 10.69 20.63
CA SER A 203 4.83 10.46 21.97
C SER A 203 5.41 11.36 23.07
N ASP A 204 6.61 11.89 22.84
CA ASP A 204 7.30 12.85 23.72
C ASP A 204 6.95 14.32 23.41
N GLY A 205 6.01 14.57 22.49
CA GLY A 205 5.60 15.90 22.05
C GLY A 205 6.54 16.53 21.00
N THR A 206 7.65 15.87 20.64
CA THR A 206 8.54 16.36 19.59
C THR A 206 7.94 16.10 18.19
N ARG A 207 8.44 16.83 17.17
CA ARG A 207 8.06 16.56 15.78
C ARG A 207 9.00 15.54 15.17
N GLY A 208 8.45 14.42 14.74
CA GLY A 208 9.15 13.46 13.90
C GLY A 208 9.31 13.98 12.46
N TYR A 209 10.09 13.24 11.69
CA TYR A 209 10.27 13.48 10.27
C TYR A 209 10.20 12.15 9.53
N THR A 210 9.32 12.07 8.56
CA THR A 210 9.22 10.91 7.66
C THR A 210 8.96 11.43 6.25
N GLU A 211 9.76 11.00 5.31
CA GLU A 211 9.49 11.19 3.90
C GLU A 211 8.72 9.97 3.38
N TRP A 212 7.63 10.24 2.68
CA TRP A 212 6.91 9.23 1.93
C TRP A 212 7.35 9.31 0.48
N ALA A 213 8.16 8.36 0.05
CA ALA A 213 8.61 8.27 -1.32
C ALA A 213 7.64 7.38 -2.11
N ASN A 214 6.91 7.98 -3.05
CA ASN A 214 5.99 7.30 -3.94
C ASN A 214 6.73 6.97 -5.23
N PHE A 215 6.96 5.70 -5.50
CA PHE A 215 7.61 5.19 -6.68
C PHE A 215 6.58 4.81 -7.72
N MET A 216 6.76 5.31 -8.93
CA MET A 216 5.95 5.01 -10.09
C MET A 216 6.82 4.53 -11.22
N GLY A 217 6.40 3.47 -11.88
CA GLY A 217 7.17 2.87 -12.96
C GLY A 217 6.39 1.76 -13.65
N VAL A 218 7.09 0.97 -14.43
CA VAL A 218 6.52 -0.12 -15.21
C VAL A 218 7.33 -1.40 -15.05
N ARG A 219 6.66 -2.55 -15.21
CA ARG A 219 7.31 -3.83 -15.37
C ARG A 219 8.15 -3.81 -16.65
N ILE A 220 9.47 -4.10 -16.53
CA ILE A 220 10.34 -4.27 -17.68
C ILE A 220 9.87 -5.51 -18.46
N THR A 221 9.80 -5.38 -19.79
CA THR A 221 9.60 -6.50 -20.72
C THR A 221 10.89 -7.30 -20.79
N ASP A 222 10.79 -8.60 -20.65
CA ASP A 222 11.93 -9.52 -20.83
C ASP A 222 12.39 -9.53 -22.27
#